data_e0d839073ee4c2892054d43ed13a0a56
#
_entry.id   e0d839073ee4c2892054d43ed13a0a56
#
_cell.length_a   1.000
_cell.length_b   1.000
_cell.length_c   1.000
_cell.angle_alpha   90.00
_cell.angle_beta   90.00
_cell.angle_gamma   90.00
#
_symmetry.space_group_name_H-M   'P 1'
#
loop_
_entity.id
_entity.type
_entity.pdbx_description
1 polymer ?
#
loop_
_entity_poly.entity_id
_entity_poly.type
_entity_poly.pdbx_seq_one_letter_code
_entity_poly.pdbx_strand_id
1 'polypeptide(L)'
;MVNLPTPPARFFASDNFSGAHPRYVEAVSRANDGHVPAYGNDALSHRANELFNELCGVDVEMLCVFGGTGANVVALGNVLQPAESVLCTQWAHINVDETGAPEKLLGAKLQDVASVDGKLRVADIEQAAHALGNIHHVQPGVVSITQATELGTLYSAEEIKSLCDRAHSFGMRVHLDGARIANAVAALGGNAATFRSLTFDAGVDVVSFGGTKNAMLGAEVVLLPRTPNSARGKLIRKQFTQMPSKQRFISAQFVAALEDGFWIETATHANAMAMRLYEALADIDSLQLVRPAVNSLYPIVEPSLKDALQKWSFFWDWDLSTHQVRWMTSWDTTAEDVDIFAQGVRVAHGLS
;
A
#
# COMPACT_ATOMS: atom_id res chain seq x y z
N MET A 1 18.79 -34.47 2.91
CA MET A 1 17.65 -33.57 3.23
C MET A 1 18.05 -32.75 4.43
N VAL A 2 17.92 -31.44 4.35
CA VAL A 2 18.20 -30.54 5.47
C VAL A 2 17.12 -30.78 6.55
N ASN A 3 17.54 -31.01 7.78
CA ASN A 3 16.59 -31.22 8.89
C ASN A 3 16.23 -29.85 9.49
N LEU A 4 15.21 -29.20 8.91
CA LEU A 4 14.72 -27.90 9.38
C LEU A 4 14.02 -28.03 10.74
N PRO A 5 14.04 -26.98 11.59
CA PRO A 5 13.29 -26.96 12.86
C PRO A 5 11.77 -27.00 12.61
N THR A 6 10.98 -27.07 13.67
CA THR A 6 9.54 -26.85 13.57
C THR A 6 9.28 -25.48 12.91
N PRO A 7 8.38 -25.38 11.92
CA PRO A 7 8.15 -24.10 11.24
C PRO A 7 7.54 -23.06 12.20
N PRO A 8 7.75 -21.74 11.92
CA PRO A 8 7.09 -20.69 12.67
C PRO A 8 5.57 -20.77 12.52
N ALA A 9 4.83 -20.29 13.51
CA ALA A 9 3.37 -20.32 13.48
C ALA A 9 2.79 -19.38 12.39
N ARG A 10 3.53 -18.34 12.02
CA ARG A 10 3.12 -17.35 11.02
C ARG A 10 4.00 -17.40 9.78
N PHE A 11 3.38 -17.27 8.63
CA PHE A 11 4.07 -17.25 7.34
C PHE A 11 4.70 -15.89 7.05
N PHE A 12 5.85 -15.91 6.37
CA PHE A 12 6.52 -14.69 5.87
C PHE A 12 6.14 -14.39 4.39
N ALA A 13 4.92 -14.70 4.01
CA ALA A 13 4.43 -14.61 2.63
C ALA A 13 3.79 -13.25 2.29
N SER A 14 2.88 -12.79 3.13
CA SER A 14 2.11 -11.57 2.90
C SER A 14 1.46 -11.05 4.18
N ASP A 15 1.42 -9.74 4.33
CA ASP A 15 0.64 -9.05 5.37
C ASP A 15 -0.88 -9.25 5.24
N ASN A 16 -1.36 -9.76 4.08
CA ASN A 16 -2.75 -10.21 3.90
C ASN A 16 -3.04 -11.59 4.52
N PHE A 17 -2.03 -12.34 4.98
CA PHE A 17 -2.24 -13.66 5.59
C PHE A 17 -2.60 -13.57 7.07
N SER A 18 -2.28 -12.45 7.72
CA SER A 18 -2.68 -12.18 9.10
C SER A 18 -4.19 -12.01 9.22
N GLY A 19 -4.74 -12.36 10.39
CA GLY A 19 -6.10 -12.01 10.75
C GLY A 19 -6.25 -10.52 11.06
N ALA A 20 -7.48 -10.09 11.36
CA ALA A 20 -7.70 -8.75 11.86
C ALA A 20 -7.32 -8.66 13.36
N HIS A 21 -6.79 -7.52 13.78
CA HIS A 21 -6.49 -7.27 15.20
C HIS A 21 -7.80 -7.27 16.03
N PRO A 22 -7.82 -7.88 17.25
CA PRO A 22 -9.02 -7.95 18.08
C PRO A 22 -9.73 -6.59 18.28
N ARG A 23 -8.98 -5.51 18.41
CA ARG A 23 -9.51 -4.14 18.52
C ARG A 23 -10.43 -3.76 17.35
N TYR A 24 -10.09 -4.14 16.12
CA TYR A 24 -10.92 -3.85 14.94
C TYR A 24 -12.13 -4.78 14.86
N VAL A 25 -11.97 -6.04 15.22
CA VAL A 25 -13.09 -7.00 15.33
C VAL A 25 -14.10 -6.52 16.35
N GLU A 26 -13.63 -6.02 17.51
CA GLU A 26 -14.49 -5.45 18.55
C GLU A 26 -15.18 -4.17 18.07
N ALA A 27 -14.49 -3.28 17.36
CA ALA A 27 -15.08 -2.07 16.77
C ALA A 27 -16.22 -2.42 15.79
N VAL A 28 -16.01 -3.43 14.93
CA VAL A 28 -17.04 -3.95 14.03
C VAL A 28 -18.23 -4.53 14.81
N SER A 29 -17.96 -5.30 15.89
CA SER A 29 -18.99 -5.87 16.75
C SER A 29 -19.85 -4.79 17.40
N ARG A 30 -19.21 -3.74 17.95
CA ARG A 30 -19.94 -2.58 18.54
C ARG A 30 -20.74 -1.81 17.49
N ALA A 31 -20.23 -1.69 16.26
CA ALA A 31 -20.94 -1.04 15.16
C ALA A 31 -22.18 -1.81 14.70
N ASN A 32 -22.37 -3.06 15.12
CA ASN A 32 -23.52 -3.89 14.72
C ASN A 32 -24.80 -3.56 15.51
N ASP A 33 -24.72 -2.70 16.50
CA ASP A 33 -25.90 -2.32 17.29
C ASP A 33 -26.82 -1.34 16.57
N GLY A 34 -28.11 -1.49 16.80
CA GLY A 34 -29.16 -0.58 16.36
C GLY A 34 -29.38 -0.46 14.85
N HIS A 35 -30.33 0.41 14.51
CA HIS A 35 -30.67 0.81 13.14
C HIS A 35 -30.10 2.21 12.87
N VAL A 36 -29.24 2.34 11.86
CA VAL A 36 -28.60 3.60 11.48
C VAL A 36 -28.70 3.81 9.97
N PRO A 37 -28.65 5.06 9.48
CA PRO A 37 -28.63 5.35 8.04
C PRO A 37 -27.49 4.62 7.31
N ALA A 38 -27.78 4.19 6.09
CA ALA A 38 -26.82 3.49 5.24
C ALA A 38 -25.97 4.46 4.39
N TYR A 39 -25.03 3.90 3.62
CA TYR A 39 -24.25 4.59 2.60
C TYR A 39 -23.38 5.77 3.11
N GLY A 40 -22.88 5.66 4.35
CA GLY A 40 -22.02 6.68 4.95
C GLY A 40 -22.73 7.85 5.61
N ASN A 41 -24.04 7.75 5.83
CA ASN A 41 -24.83 8.77 6.53
C ASN A 41 -25.00 8.45 8.05
N ASP A 42 -24.21 7.51 8.57
CA ASP A 42 -24.20 7.14 9.98
C ASP A 42 -23.11 7.90 10.75
N ALA A 43 -23.26 7.96 12.08
CA ALA A 43 -22.36 8.71 12.96
C ALA A 43 -20.89 8.22 12.90
N LEU A 44 -20.66 6.90 12.74
CA LEU A 44 -19.30 6.35 12.62
C LEU A 44 -18.64 6.78 11.32
N SER A 45 -19.38 6.82 10.21
CA SER A 45 -18.87 7.31 8.94
C SER A 45 -18.54 8.80 8.96
N HIS A 46 -19.36 9.61 9.64
CA HIS A 46 -19.06 11.02 9.86
C HIS A 46 -17.81 11.19 10.72
N ARG A 47 -17.73 10.47 11.85
CA ARG A 47 -16.56 10.53 12.75
C ARG A 47 -15.27 10.07 12.05
N ALA A 48 -15.30 9.01 11.27
CA ALA A 48 -14.15 8.58 10.49
C ALA A 48 -13.69 9.65 9.50
N ASN A 49 -14.63 10.32 8.82
CA ASN A 49 -14.28 11.41 7.90
C ASN A 49 -13.66 12.61 8.61
N GLU A 50 -14.16 12.98 9.81
CA GLU A 50 -13.57 14.03 10.65
C GLU A 50 -12.13 13.69 11.03
N LEU A 51 -11.87 12.44 11.47
CA LEU A 51 -10.53 11.97 11.81
C LEU A 51 -9.59 11.98 10.61
N PHE A 52 -10.08 11.65 9.42
CA PHE A 52 -9.29 11.79 8.21
C PHE A 52 -9.02 13.26 7.85
N ASN A 53 -9.94 14.18 8.07
CA ASN A 53 -9.68 15.62 7.90
C ASN A 53 -8.57 16.09 8.85
N GLU A 54 -8.62 15.66 10.12
CA GLU A 54 -7.59 15.94 11.12
C GLU A 54 -6.22 15.36 10.70
N LEU A 55 -6.19 14.10 10.22
CA LEU A 55 -4.99 13.44 9.75
C LEU A 55 -4.41 14.11 8.51
N CYS A 56 -5.26 14.42 7.53
CA CYS A 56 -4.85 14.99 6.24
C CYS A 56 -4.45 16.49 6.34
N GLY A 57 -4.98 17.21 7.35
CA GLY A 57 -4.79 18.66 7.45
C GLY A 57 -5.59 19.47 6.40
N VAL A 58 -6.39 18.79 5.61
CA VAL A 58 -7.29 19.36 4.60
C VAL A 58 -8.64 18.65 4.66
N ASP A 59 -9.69 19.33 4.19
CA ASP A 59 -11.03 18.72 4.14
C ASP A 59 -11.09 17.71 2.99
N VAL A 60 -11.36 16.44 3.32
CA VAL A 60 -11.44 15.33 2.35
C VAL A 60 -12.81 14.67 2.33
N GLU A 61 -13.19 14.14 1.19
CA GLU A 61 -14.26 13.15 1.06
C GLU A 61 -13.66 11.76 1.25
N MET A 62 -14.04 11.07 2.33
CA MET A 62 -13.66 9.67 2.58
C MET A 62 -14.60 8.74 1.82
N LEU A 63 -14.08 8.01 0.85
CA LEU A 63 -14.83 7.06 0.05
C LEU A 63 -14.45 5.63 0.42
N CYS A 64 -15.20 4.98 1.33
CA CYS A 64 -15.00 3.56 1.65
C CYS A 64 -15.24 2.67 0.42
N VAL A 65 -14.36 1.69 0.21
CA VAL A 65 -14.40 0.72 -0.90
C VAL A 65 -14.16 -0.69 -0.37
N PHE A 66 -14.30 -1.71 -1.22
CA PHE A 66 -14.21 -3.11 -0.79
C PHE A 66 -12.79 -3.70 -0.77
N GLY A 67 -11.83 -3.08 -1.45
CA GLY A 67 -10.45 -3.59 -1.51
C GLY A 67 -9.51 -2.63 -2.22
N GLY A 68 -8.20 -2.92 -2.17
CA GLY A 68 -7.14 -2.05 -2.71
C GLY A 68 -7.28 -1.77 -4.20
N THR A 69 -7.53 -2.79 -5.04
CA THR A 69 -7.81 -2.61 -6.48
C THR A 69 -9.02 -1.67 -6.70
N GLY A 70 -10.07 -1.85 -5.88
CA GLY A 70 -11.23 -0.94 -5.92
C GLY A 70 -10.87 0.49 -5.53
N ALA A 71 -9.96 0.67 -4.56
CA ALA A 71 -9.47 1.98 -4.16
C ALA A 71 -8.71 2.66 -5.32
N ASN A 72 -7.79 1.94 -5.96
CA ASN A 72 -7.01 2.47 -7.08
C ASN A 72 -7.89 2.83 -8.28
N VAL A 73 -8.83 1.97 -8.67
CA VAL A 73 -9.77 2.26 -9.76
C VAL A 73 -10.64 3.49 -9.44
N VAL A 74 -11.16 3.61 -8.21
CA VAL A 74 -11.97 4.76 -7.81
C VAL A 74 -11.12 6.02 -7.71
N ALA A 75 -9.91 5.95 -7.17
CA ALA A 75 -8.99 7.09 -7.08
C ALA A 75 -8.63 7.62 -8.48
N LEU A 76 -8.13 6.75 -9.34
CA LEU A 76 -7.77 7.10 -10.72
C LEU A 76 -8.98 7.63 -11.51
N GLY A 77 -10.15 6.99 -11.38
CA GLY A 77 -11.37 7.43 -12.05
C GLY A 77 -11.85 8.83 -11.65
N ASN A 78 -11.40 9.34 -10.50
CA ASN A 78 -11.71 10.70 -10.06
C ASN A 78 -10.81 11.77 -10.69
N VAL A 79 -9.59 11.40 -11.08
CA VAL A 79 -8.58 12.34 -11.56
C VAL A 79 -8.29 12.20 -13.07
N LEU A 80 -8.55 11.04 -13.66
CA LEU A 80 -8.42 10.84 -15.12
C LEU A 80 -9.51 11.53 -15.94
N GLN A 81 -9.13 12.01 -17.10
CA GLN A 81 -10.02 12.50 -18.14
C GLN A 81 -9.99 11.58 -19.37
N PRO A 82 -11.00 11.67 -20.28
CA PRO A 82 -10.96 10.93 -21.54
C PRO A 82 -9.68 11.19 -22.34
N ALA A 83 -9.14 10.16 -22.97
CA ALA A 83 -7.90 10.15 -23.74
C ALA A 83 -6.60 10.31 -22.92
N GLU A 84 -6.68 10.31 -21.59
CA GLU A 84 -5.51 10.35 -20.71
C GLU A 84 -4.97 8.96 -20.38
N SER A 85 -3.70 8.94 -20.01
CA SER A 85 -2.97 7.76 -19.52
C SER A 85 -2.46 7.97 -18.08
N VAL A 86 -2.10 6.88 -17.43
CA VAL A 86 -1.46 6.85 -16.12
C VAL A 86 0.00 6.46 -16.30
N LEU A 87 0.92 7.31 -15.87
CA LEU A 87 2.34 7.02 -15.77
C LEU A 87 2.60 6.33 -14.42
N CYS A 88 3.25 5.15 -14.43
CA CYS A 88 3.60 4.40 -13.23
C CYS A 88 4.92 3.67 -13.43
N THR A 89 5.45 2.99 -12.41
CA THR A 89 6.59 2.10 -12.59
C THR A 89 6.15 0.74 -13.13
N GLN A 90 7.07 0.00 -13.72
CA GLN A 90 6.83 -1.39 -14.15
C GLN A 90 6.37 -2.30 -12.99
N TRP A 91 6.73 -1.96 -11.74
CA TRP A 91 6.40 -2.70 -10.53
C TRP A 91 5.06 -2.31 -9.91
N ALA A 92 4.47 -1.19 -10.33
CA ALA A 92 3.25 -0.66 -9.75
C ALA A 92 2.14 -1.73 -9.71
N HIS A 93 1.49 -1.89 -8.56
CA HIS A 93 0.43 -2.87 -8.34
C HIS A 93 -0.68 -2.75 -9.40
N ILE A 94 -1.04 -1.53 -9.77
CA ILE A 94 -2.01 -1.26 -10.84
C ILE A 94 -1.60 -1.83 -12.20
N ASN A 95 -0.28 -1.97 -12.44
CA ASN A 95 0.26 -2.51 -13.70
C ASN A 95 0.40 -4.04 -13.67
N VAL A 96 0.75 -4.63 -12.52
CA VAL A 96 1.15 -6.03 -12.42
C VAL A 96 0.06 -6.92 -11.82
N ASP A 97 -0.54 -6.52 -10.68
CA ASP A 97 -1.29 -7.41 -9.81
C ASP A 97 -2.81 -7.08 -9.69
N GLU A 98 -3.35 -6.27 -10.62
CA GLU A 98 -4.78 -5.92 -10.66
C GLU A 98 -5.52 -6.46 -11.90
N THR A 99 -4.90 -7.40 -12.61
CA THR A 99 -5.50 -8.09 -13.77
C THR A 99 -6.03 -7.10 -14.81
N GLY A 100 -5.35 -5.96 -14.99
CA GLY A 100 -5.74 -4.89 -15.92
C GLY A 100 -7.03 -4.15 -15.51
N ALA A 101 -7.40 -4.15 -14.22
CA ALA A 101 -8.63 -3.50 -13.76
C ALA A 101 -8.67 -1.99 -14.07
N PRO A 102 -7.61 -1.20 -13.84
CA PRO A 102 -7.59 0.20 -14.22
C PRO A 102 -7.82 0.41 -15.72
N GLU A 103 -7.11 -0.32 -16.57
CA GLU A 103 -7.24 -0.23 -18.03
C GLU A 103 -8.64 -0.62 -18.50
N LYS A 104 -9.17 -1.74 -17.98
CA LYS A 104 -10.48 -2.27 -18.37
C LYS A 104 -11.63 -1.37 -17.94
N LEU A 105 -11.60 -0.87 -16.71
CA LEU A 105 -12.71 -0.12 -16.14
C LEU A 105 -12.67 1.36 -16.49
N LEU A 106 -11.46 1.95 -16.59
CA LEU A 106 -11.29 3.36 -16.89
C LEU A 106 -11.11 3.64 -18.38
N GLY A 107 -10.80 2.61 -19.18
CA GLY A 107 -10.43 2.79 -20.59
C GLY A 107 -9.12 3.57 -20.74
N ALA A 108 -8.30 3.61 -19.71
CA ALA A 108 -7.03 4.30 -19.68
C ALA A 108 -5.89 3.40 -20.16
N LYS A 109 -4.82 3.99 -20.68
CA LYS A 109 -3.56 3.29 -20.92
C LYS A 109 -2.67 3.47 -19.71
N LEU A 110 -2.09 2.38 -19.19
CA LEU A 110 -0.95 2.46 -18.30
C LEU A 110 0.33 2.63 -19.14
N GLN A 111 1.19 3.56 -18.73
CA GLN A 111 2.51 3.80 -19.31
C GLN A 111 3.53 3.48 -18.22
N ASP A 112 4.07 2.28 -18.28
CA ASP A 112 5.04 1.82 -17.30
C ASP A 112 6.46 2.25 -17.66
N VAL A 113 7.24 2.53 -16.63
CA VAL A 113 8.63 2.96 -16.69
C VAL A 113 9.50 1.95 -15.95
N ALA A 114 10.62 1.57 -16.55
CA ALA A 114 11.61 0.72 -15.91
C ALA A 114 12.18 1.44 -14.66
N SER A 115 12.19 0.75 -13.53
CA SER A 115 12.70 1.28 -12.27
C SER A 115 13.43 0.19 -11.50
N VAL A 116 14.60 0.51 -10.97
CA VAL A 116 15.43 -0.42 -10.19
C VAL A 116 15.05 -0.48 -8.72
N ASP A 117 14.34 0.53 -8.23
CA ASP A 117 13.97 0.69 -6.82
C ASP A 117 12.45 0.92 -6.61
N GLY A 118 11.65 0.74 -7.64
CA GLY A 118 10.20 0.92 -7.59
C GLY A 118 9.76 2.39 -7.60
N LYS A 119 10.66 3.34 -7.85
CA LYS A 119 10.35 4.77 -7.82
C LYS A 119 10.36 5.37 -9.23
N LEU A 120 9.40 6.27 -9.49
CA LEU A 120 9.46 7.22 -10.60
C LEU A 120 10.45 8.36 -10.30
N ARG A 121 10.96 8.95 -11.35
CA ARG A 121 11.83 10.14 -11.31
C ARG A 121 11.17 11.30 -12.05
N VAL A 122 11.58 12.51 -11.75
CA VAL A 122 11.13 13.73 -12.45
C VAL A 122 11.36 13.62 -13.96
N ALA A 123 12.48 13.03 -14.37
CA ALA A 123 12.81 12.82 -15.78
C ALA A 123 11.79 11.91 -16.51
N ASP A 124 11.17 10.95 -15.81
CA ASP A 124 10.15 10.09 -16.40
C ASP A 124 8.89 10.88 -16.77
N ILE A 125 8.51 11.83 -15.89
CA ILE A 125 7.38 12.75 -16.13
C ILE A 125 7.72 13.66 -17.31
N GLU A 126 8.92 14.20 -17.40
CA GLU A 126 9.38 15.03 -18.51
C GLU A 126 9.35 14.26 -19.83
N GLN A 127 9.82 13.02 -19.82
CA GLN A 127 9.78 12.16 -21.02
C GLN A 127 8.33 11.88 -21.46
N ALA A 128 7.44 11.56 -20.53
CA ALA A 128 6.03 11.34 -20.84
C ALA A 128 5.36 12.61 -21.40
N ALA A 129 5.71 13.77 -20.87
CA ALA A 129 5.16 15.07 -21.27
C ALA A 129 5.43 15.44 -22.75
N HIS A 130 6.41 14.81 -23.41
CA HIS A 130 6.64 15.00 -24.85
C HIS A 130 5.45 14.57 -25.71
N ALA A 131 4.53 13.75 -25.18
CA ALA A 131 3.30 13.36 -25.88
C ALA A 131 2.20 14.43 -25.83
N LEU A 132 2.30 15.42 -24.94
CA LEU A 132 1.27 16.43 -24.76
C LEU A 132 1.00 17.24 -26.02
N GLY A 133 -0.30 17.37 -26.36
CA GLY A 133 -0.77 18.10 -27.53
C GLY A 133 -0.61 17.36 -28.86
N ASN A 134 0.03 16.21 -28.90
CA ASN A 134 0.10 15.38 -30.10
C ASN A 134 -1.20 14.57 -30.23
N ILE A 135 -2.01 14.85 -31.26
CA ILE A 135 -3.33 14.22 -31.48
C ILE A 135 -3.27 12.71 -31.76
N HIS A 136 -2.08 12.18 -32.08
CA HIS A 136 -1.88 10.75 -32.34
C HIS A 136 -1.46 9.97 -31.08
N HIS A 137 -1.16 10.65 -29.99
CA HIS A 137 -0.69 10.04 -28.76
C HIS A 137 -1.74 10.15 -27.64
N VAL A 138 -1.81 9.12 -26.79
CA VAL A 138 -2.53 9.24 -25.52
C VAL A 138 -1.88 10.33 -24.69
N GLN A 139 -2.67 11.14 -24.01
CA GLN A 139 -2.18 12.27 -23.24
C GLN A 139 -1.79 11.84 -21.83
N PRO A 140 -0.56 12.07 -21.34
CA PRO A 140 -0.22 11.79 -19.96
C PRO A 140 -1.03 12.70 -19.02
N GLY A 141 -1.92 12.11 -18.21
CA GLY A 141 -2.86 12.85 -17.36
C GLY A 141 -2.65 12.62 -15.87
N VAL A 142 -2.15 11.43 -15.51
CA VAL A 142 -1.95 11.07 -14.10
C VAL A 142 -0.58 10.42 -13.92
N VAL A 143 0.11 10.81 -12.85
CA VAL A 143 1.29 10.13 -12.30
C VAL A 143 0.84 9.32 -11.10
N SER A 144 1.08 8.01 -11.09
CA SER A 144 0.75 7.11 -9.98
C SER A 144 2.03 6.62 -9.32
N ILE A 145 2.16 6.89 -8.01
CA ILE A 145 3.26 6.44 -7.17
C ILE A 145 2.74 5.55 -6.05
N THR A 146 3.57 4.65 -5.53
CA THR A 146 3.21 3.75 -4.42
C THR A 146 4.08 4.02 -3.20
N GLN A 147 3.47 4.16 -2.02
CA GLN A 147 4.18 4.42 -0.75
C GLN A 147 3.68 3.48 0.36
N ALA A 148 4.50 2.54 0.90
CA ALA A 148 5.84 2.15 0.40
C ALA A 148 5.74 1.44 -0.94
N THR A 149 6.82 1.50 -1.75
CA THR A 149 6.83 0.87 -3.07
C THR A 149 6.74 -0.65 -3.00
N GLU A 150 6.47 -1.29 -4.12
CA GLU A 150 6.37 -2.75 -4.24
C GLU A 150 7.71 -3.45 -3.95
N LEU A 151 8.81 -2.71 -4.03
CA LEU A 151 10.16 -3.19 -3.67
C LEU A 151 10.55 -2.84 -2.23
N GLY A 152 9.61 -2.35 -1.41
CA GLY A 152 9.85 -2.00 -0.01
C GLY A 152 10.70 -0.74 0.20
N THR A 153 10.90 0.05 -0.82
CA THR A 153 11.60 1.35 -0.73
C THR A 153 10.63 2.47 -0.36
N LEU A 154 11.17 3.63 -0.01
CA LEU A 154 10.40 4.79 0.41
C LEU A 154 10.77 6.01 -0.43
N TYR A 155 9.77 6.77 -0.86
CA TYR A 155 9.97 8.16 -1.27
C TYR A 155 10.12 9.04 -0.04
N SER A 156 11.03 10.01 -0.09
CA SER A 156 11.02 11.12 0.87
C SER A 156 9.91 12.13 0.52
N ALA A 157 9.57 12.99 1.47
CA ALA A 157 8.59 14.06 1.23
C ALA A 157 9.05 15.02 0.10
N GLU A 158 10.35 15.29 0.01
CA GLU A 158 10.95 16.13 -1.03
C GLU A 158 10.88 15.46 -2.40
N GLU A 159 11.10 14.13 -2.47
CA GLU A 159 10.93 13.37 -3.72
C GLU A 159 9.50 13.44 -4.21
N ILE A 160 8.50 13.17 -3.33
CA ILE A 160 7.07 13.24 -3.69
C ILE A 160 6.71 14.66 -4.14
N LYS A 161 7.13 15.67 -3.38
CA LYS A 161 6.87 17.06 -3.74
C LYS A 161 7.45 17.42 -5.10
N SER A 162 8.67 17.01 -5.40
CA SER A 162 9.30 17.26 -6.69
C SER A 162 8.53 16.61 -7.85
N LEU A 163 8.03 15.39 -7.66
CA LEU A 163 7.18 14.71 -8.64
C LEU A 163 5.84 15.44 -8.81
N CYS A 164 5.19 15.86 -7.73
CA CYS A 164 3.93 16.61 -7.77
C CYS A 164 4.11 17.96 -8.47
N ASP A 165 5.10 18.75 -8.06
CA ASP A 165 5.36 20.07 -8.68
C ASP A 165 5.59 19.91 -10.18
N ARG A 166 6.34 18.86 -10.59
CA ARG A 166 6.61 18.63 -12.01
C ARG A 166 5.39 18.15 -12.78
N ALA A 167 4.63 17.20 -12.22
CA ALA A 167 3.38 16.72 -12.83
C ALA A 167 2.39 17.88 -13.02
N HIS A 168 2.18 18.67 -11.98
CA HIS A 168 1.28 19.83 -12.02
C HIS A 168 1.72 20.89 -13.03
N SER A 169 3.02 21.10 -13.23
CA SER A 169 3.52 22.05 -14.24
C SER A 169 3.12 21.68 -15.67
N PHE A 170 2.79 20.40 -15.91
CA PHE A 170 2.27 19.88 -17.17
C PHE A 170 0.74 19.66 -17.15
N GLY A 171 0.03 20.04 -16.08
CA GLY A 171 -1.40 19.82 -15.92
C GLY A 171 -1.80 18.39 -15.57
N MET A 172 -0.85 17.51 -15.26
CA MET A 172 -1.10 16.16 -14.78
C MET A 172 -1.55 16.18 -13.31
N ARG A 173 -2.20 15.10 -12.86
CA ARG A 173 -2.56 14.85 -11.45
C ARG A 173 -1.66 13.79 -10.85
N VAL A 174 -1.59 13.72 -9.52
CA VAL A 174 -0.81 12.71 -8.81
C VAL A 174 -1.73 11.84 -7.95
N HIS A 175 -1.71 10.55 -8.20
CA HIS A 175 -2.30 9.51 -7.38
C HIS A 175 -1.22 8.85 -6.52
N LEU A 176 -1.52 8.63 -5.23
CA LEU A 176 -0.67 7.86 -4.35
C LEU A 176 -1.40 6.59 -3.92
N ASP A 177 -0.87 5.43 -4.35
CA ASP A 177 -1.24 4.14 -3.78
C ASP A 177 -0.60 3.98 -2.40
N GLY A 178 -1.43 4.10 -1.37
CA GLY A 178 -1.06 4.00 0.03
C GLY A 178 -1.47 2.67 0.66
N ALA A 179 -1.44 1.56 -0.08
CA ALA A 179 -1.75 0.22 0.45
C ALA A 179 -0.91 -0.13 1.68
N ARG A 180 0.30 0.45 1.80
CA ARG A 180 1.19 0.34 2.97
C ARG A 180 1.66 1.71 3.48
N ILE A 181 0.85 2.73 3.35
CA ILE A 181 1.19 4.09 3.82
C ILE A 181 1.47 4.11 5.33
N ALA A 182 0.81 3.26 6.12
CA ALA A 182 1.08 3.14 7.55
C ALA A 182 2.53 2.74 7.84
N ASN A 183 3.06 1.76 7.09
CA ASN A 183 4.45 1.32 7.22
C ASN A 183 5.44 2.43 6.84
N ALA A 184 5.14 3.19 5.79
CA ALA A 184 5.95 4.33 5.37
C ALA A 184 5.94 5.45 6.42
N VAL A 185 4.75 5.81 6.94
CA VAL A 185 4.63 6.82 8.00
C VAL A 185 5.37 6.38 9.26
N ALA A 186 5.21 5.12 9.69
CA ALA A 186 5.91 4.57 10.84
C ALA A 186 7.44 4.64 10.69
N ALA A 187 7.96 4.39 9.49
CA ALA A 187 9.39 4.43 9.19
C ALA A 187 9.97 5.85 9.12
N LEU A 188 9.17 6.85 8.73
CA LEU A 188 9.64 8.21 8.40
C LEU A 188 9.33 9.25 9.49
N GLY A 189 8.74 8.87 10.62
CA GLY A 189 8.48 9.81 11.72
C GLY A 189 7.32 9.44 12.62
N GLY A 190 6.42 8.56 12.19
CA GLY A 190 5.40 7.96 13.05
C GLY A 190 4.30 8.91 13.54
N ASN A 191 3.88 9.90 12.75
CA ASN A 191 2.86 10.87 13.18
C ASN A 191 2.06 11.46 12.01
N ALA A 192 1.01 12.23 12.33
CA ALA A 192 0.14 12.86 11.33
C ALA A 192 0.88 13.87 10.44
N ALA A 193 1.89 14.59 10.96
CA ALA A 193 2.68 15.52 10.14
C ALA A 193 3.47 14.78 9.06
N THR A 194 4.02 13.61 9.41
CA THR A 194 4.67 12.72 8.43
C THR A 194 3.69 12.26 7.35
N PHE A 195 2.47 11.85 7.74
CA PHE A 195 1.45 11.48 6.74
C PHE A 195 1.16 12.65 5.79
N ARG A 196 0.95 13.86 6.32
CA ARG A 196 0.68 15.05 5.49
C ARG A 196 1.83 15.36 4.54
N SER A 197 3.06 15.34 5.04
CA SER A 197 4.24 15.63 4.21
C SER A 197 4.47 14.62 3.08
N LEU A 198 4.00 13.38 3.25
CA LEU A 198 4.05 12.33 2.22
C LEU A 198 2.83 12.35 1.27
N THR A 199 1.83 13.18 1.54
CA THR A 199 0.57 13.20 0.78
C THR A 199 0.20 14.62 0.35
N PHE A 200 -0.79 15.22 0.99
CA PHE A 200 -1.43 16.47 0.53
C PHE A 200 -0.52 17.70 0.63
N ASP A 201 0.37 17.79 1.63
CA ASP A 201 1.34 18.90 1.73
C ASP A 201 2.41 18.79 0.62
N ALA A 202 2.69 17.59 0.12
CA ALA A 202 3.56 17.38 -1.04
C ALA A 202 2.87 17.67 -2.38
N GLY A 203 1.54 17.77 -2.40
CA GLY A 203 0.77 18.04 -3.62
C GLY A 203 0.05 16.83 -4.23
N VAL A 204 -0.06 15.71 -3.52
CA VAL A 204 -0.84 14.55 -4.00
C VAL A 204 -2.31 14.92 -4.15
N ASP A 205 -2.92 14.59 -5.30
CA ASP A 205 -4.31 14.94 -5.63
C ASP A 205 -5.33 13.94 -5.09
N VAL A 206 -4.95 12.67 -4.95
CA VAL A 206 -5.81 11.60 -4.44
C VAL A 206 -4.97 10.48 -3.82
N VAL A 207 -5.45 9.93 -2.71
CA VAL A 207 -4.77 8.84 -1.98
C VAL A 207 -5.68 7.63 -1.87
N SER A 208 -5.19 6.45 -2.28
CA SER A 208 -5.74 5.16 -1.86
C SER A 208 -5.13 4.81 -0.50
N PHE A 209 -5.94 4.81 0.57
CA PHE A 209 -5.46 4.53 1.93
C PHE A 209 -5.85 3.11 2.34
N GLY A 210 -4.84 2.25 2.53
CA GLY A 210 -5.01 0.85 2.90
C GLY A 210 -5.05 0.61 4.40
N GLY A 211 -6.09 -0.08 4.88
CA GLY A 211 -6.20 -0.55 6.25
C GLY A 211 -6.07 -2.07 6.37
N THR A 212 -6.45 -2.82 5.35
CA THR A 212 -6.47 -4.31 5.38
C THR A 212 -5.11 -4.90 5.69
N LYS A 213 -4.05 -4.46 5.02
CA LYS A 213 -2.67 -4.93 5.24
C LYS A 213 -2.10 -4.47 6.59
N ASN A 214 -2.77 -3.52 7.24
CA ASN A 214 -2.41 -2.97 8.54
C ASN A 214 -3.41 -3.39 9.64
N ALA A 215 -3.66 -4.68 9.75
CA ALA A 215 -4.43 -5.32 10.80
C ALA A 215 -5.97 -5.17 10.75
N MET A 216 -6.53 -4.49 9.76
CA MET A 216 -7.98 -4.31 9.65
C MET A 216 -8.66 -5.49 8.93
N LEU A 217 -9.97 -5.66 9.20
CA LEU A 217 -10.83 -6.65 8.55
C LEU A 217 -11.39 -6.06 7.24
N GLY A 218 -10.59 -6.00 6.17
CA GLY A 218 -11.06 -5.55 4.86
C GLY A 218 -11.55 -4.10 4.85
N ALA A 219 -10.68 -3.14 5.17
CA ALA A 219 -11.01 -1.73 5.22
C ALA A 219 -10.07 -0.90 4.35
N GLU A 220 -10.63 -0.28 3.30
CA GLU A 220 -9.93 0.57 2.35
C GLU A 220 -10.73 1.84 2.09
N VAL A 221 -10.05 2.96 1.92
CA VAL A 221 -10.70 4.23 1.55
C VAL A 221 -9.92 4.97 0.48
N VAL A 222 -10.63 5.75 -0.32
CA VAL A 222 -10.04 6.79 -1.15
C VAL A 222 -10.25 8.13 -0.43
N LEU A 223 -9.16 8.88 -0.27
CA LEU A 223 -9.17 10.22 0.30
C LEU A 223 -9.06 11.22 -0.86
N LEU A 224 -10.13 11.97 -1.06
CA LEU A 224 -10.25 12.94 -2.16
C LEU A 224 -10.43 14.34 -1.56
N PRO A 225 -9.49 15.29 -1.77
CA PRO A 225 -9.66 16.66 -1.28
C PRO A 225 -10.96 17.28 -1.78
N ARG A 226 -11.68 17.96 -0.88
CA ARG A 226 -12.95 18.59 -1.23
C ARG A 226 -12.75 19.79 -2.14
N THR A 227 -13.29 19.66 -3.33
CA THR A 227 -13.37 20.71 -4.36
C THR A 227 -14.80 20.80 -4.85
N PRO A 228 -15.18 21.80 -5.62
CA PRO A 228 -16.53 21.85 -6.23
C PRO A 228 -16.90 20.57 -7.01
N ASN A 229 -15.91 19.84 -7.50
CA ASN A 229 -16.11 18.62 -8.29
C ASN A 229 -16.01 17.31 -7.47
N SER A 230 -15.60 17.33 -6.20
CA SER A 230 -15.41 16.13 -5.38
C SER A 230 -16.70 15.32 -5.15
N ALA A 231 -17.88 15.96 -5.23
CA ALA A 231 -19.17 15.26 -5.18
C ALA A 231 -19.29 14.15 -6.24
N ARG A 232 -18.59 14.26 -7.37
CA ARG A 232 -18.49 13.25 -8.42
C ARG A 232 -17.88 11.95 -7.90
N GLY A 233 -17.00 12.01 -6.90
CA GLY A 233 -16.34 10.85 -6.33
C GLY A 233 -17.30 9.76 -5.83
N LYS A 234 -18.42 10.16 -5.22
CA LYS A 234 -19.48 9.23 -4.78
C LYS A 234 -20.16 8.52 -5.97
N LEU A 235 -20.34 9.24 -7.10
CA LEU A 235 -20.95 8.68 -8.31
C LEU A 235 -19.99 7.68 -8.97
N ILE A 236 -18.72 8.04 -9.11
CA ILE A 236 -17.67 7.17 -9.66
C ILE A 236 -17.53 5.90 -8.81
N ARG A 237 -17.44 6.03 -7.48
CA ARG A 237 -17.41 4.88 -6.56
C ARG A 237 -18.61 3.95 -6.77
N LYS A 238 -19.82 4.51 -6.94
CA LYS A 238 -21.03 3.71 -7.19
C LYS A 238 -21.00 3.04 -8.55
N GLN A 239 -20.54 3.75 -9.58
CA GLN A 239 -20.44 3.25 -10.95
C GLN A 239 -19.48 2.05 -11.05
N PHE A 240 -18.35 2.11 -10.33
CA PHE A 240 -17.37 1.02 -10.25
C PHE A 240 -17.74 -0.06 -9.22
N THR A 241 -18.99 -0.09 -8.76
CA THR A 241 -19.53 -1.10 -7.80
C THR A 241 -18.84 -1.14 -6.44
N GLN A 242 -18.07 -0.11 -6.11
CA GLN A 242 -17.26 -0.04 -4.88
C GLN A 242 -17.96 0.64 -3.70
N MET A 243 -19.29 0.79 -3.74
CA MET A 243 -20.05 1.45 -2.66
C MET A 243 -20.64 0.45 -1.67
N PRO A 244 -20.05 0.25 -0.47
CA PRO A 244 -20.64 -0.58 0.58
C PRO A 244 -21.91 0.08 1.11
N SER A 245 -23.00 -0.71 1.25
CA SER A 245 -24.24 -0.17 1.82
C SER A 245 -24.15 0.01 3.34
N LYS A 246 -23.61 -0.98 4.07
CA LYS A 246 -23.41 -0.92 5.53
C LYS A 246 -22.00 -0.39 5.85
N GLN A 247 -21.74 0.86 5.45
CA GLN A 247 -20.41 1.47 5.53
C GLN A 247 -19.89 1.61 6.96
N ARG A 248 -20.78 1.68 7.95
CA ARG A 248 -20.44 1.77 9.37
C ARG A 248 -19.42 0.74 9.86
N PHE A 249 -19.39 -0.48 9.27
CA PHE A 249 -18.45 -1.53 9.67
C PHE A 249 -17.02 -1.25 9.21
N ILE A 250 -16.86 -0.61 8.06
CA ILE A 250 -15.55 -0.13 7.58
C ILE A 250 -15.13 1.09 8.38
N SER A 251 -16.04 2.05 8.54
CA SER A 251 -15.79 3.32 9.25
C SER A 251 -15.41 3.10 10.72
N ALA A 252 -16.04 2.14 11.42
CA ALA A 252 -15.73 1.82 12.81
C ALA A 252 -14.26 1.38 13.00
N GLN A 253 -13.69 0.69 12.03
CA GLN A 253 -12.29 0.27 12.07
C GLN A 253 -11.36 1.48 11.92
N PHE A 254 -11.66 2.40 11.02
CA PHE A 254 -10.89 3.65 10.87
C PHE A 254 -11.01 4.55 12.08
N VAL A 255 -12.21 4.65 12.72
CA VAL A 255 -12.35 5.36 14.00
C VAL A 255 -11.41 4.75 15.03
N ALA A 256 -11.46 3.42 15.22
CA ALA A 256 -10.60 2.73 16.19
C ALA A 256 -9.09 2.83 15.87
N ALA A 257 -8.72 3.04 14.61
CA ALA A 257 -7.34 3.17 14.18
C ALA A 257 -6.78 4.58 14.41
N LEU A 258 -7.59 5.61 14.13
CA LEU A 258 -7.14 6.99 14.01
C LEU A 258 -7.26 7.77 15.33
N GLU A 259 -8.20 7.45 16.22
CA GLU A 259 -8.45 8.23 17.44
C GLU A 259 -7.22 8.37 18.36
N ASP A 260 -6.39 7.33 18.45
CA ASP A 260 -5.20 7.31 19.30
C ASP A 260 -3.91 6.92 18.53
N GLY A 261 -3.97 6.84 17.19
CA GLY A 261 -2.80 6.54 16.36
C GLY A 261 -2.43 5.06 16.30
N PHE A 262 -3.30 4.16 16.72
CA PHE A 262 -3.03 2.71 16.77
C PHE A 262 -2.58 2.12 15.42
N TRP A 263 -3.03 2.68 14.29
CA TRP A 263 -2.60 2.27 12.95
C TRP A 263 -1.10 2.44 12.70
N ILE A 264 -0.44 3.36 13.44
CA ILE A 264 1.02 3.56 13.39
C ILE A 264 1.73 2.49 14.24
N GLU A 265 1.16 2.12 15.39
CA GLU A 265 1.73 1.10 16.28
C GLU A 265 1.82 -0.27 15.59
N THR A 266 0.74 -0.70 14.94
CA THR A 266 0.70 -1.97 14.18
C THR A 266 1.72 -2.00 13.06
N ALA A 267 1.87 -0.91 12.32
CA ALA A 267 2.85 -0.78 11.26
C ALA A 267 4.30 -0.71 11.79
N THR A 268 4.53 -0.01 12.91
CA THR A 268 5.83 0.05 13.58
C THR A 268 6.28 -1.34 14.02
N HIS A 269 5.37 -2.13 14.59
CA HIS A 269 5.64 -3.52 14.96
C HIS A 269 6.04 -4.36 13.75
N ALA A 270 5.27 -4.30 12.66
CA ALA A 270 5.58 -5.04 11.44
C ALA A 270 6.96 -4.67 10.86
N ASN A 271 7.29 -3.38 10.81
CA ASN A 271 8.61 -2.90 10.38
C ASN A 271 9.73 -3.40 11.30
N ALA A 272 9.52 -3.40 12.62
CA ALA A 272 10.50 -3.89 13.57
C ALA A 272 10.79 -5.39 13.42
N MET A 273 9.76 -6.20 13.11
CA MET A 273 9.95 -7.64 12.86
C MET A 273 10.72 -7.90 11.56
N ALA A 274 10.55 -7.10 10.52
CA ALA A 274 11.36 -7.18 9.30
C ALA A 274 12.83 -6.80 9.59
N MET A 275 13.05 -5.76 10.40
CA MET A 275 14.40 -5.37 10.81
C MET A 275 15.07 -6.47 11.64
N ARG A 276 14.35 -7.08 12.59
CA ARG A 276 14.85 -8.21 13.38
C ARG A 276 15.27 -9.39 12.48
N LEU A 277 14.46 -9.70 11.46
CA LEU A 277 14.78 -10.77 10.51
C LEU A 277 16.05 -10.43 9.70
N TYR A 278 16.17 -9.17 9.25
CA TYR A 278 17.38 -8.72 8.59
C TYR A 278 18.61 -8.87 9.48
N GLU A 279 18.57 -8.39 10.71
CA GLU A 279 19.69 -8.46 11.65
C GLU A 279 20.11 -9.91 11.96
N ALA A 280 19.15 -10.85 12.02
CA ALA A 280 19.41 -12.27 12.25
C ALA A 280 20.08 -13.00 11.07
N LEU A 281 20.03 -12.42 9.85
CA LEU A 281 20.48 -13.07 8.62
C LEU A 281 21.49 -12.24 7.80
N ALA A 282 21.84 -11.03 8.26
CA ALA A 282 22.70 -10.10 7.52
C ALA A 282 24.14 -10.60 7.31
N ASP A 283 24.56 -11.60 8.05
CA ASP A 283 25.87 -12.28 7.92
C ASP A 283 25.90 -13.36 6.83
N ILE A 284 24.78 -13.65 6.17
CA ILE A 284 24.68 -14.63 5.09
C ILE A 284 24.80 -13.90 3.74
N ASP A 285 26.03 -13.71 3.26
CA ASP A 285 26.33 -12.95 2.05
C ASP A 285 25.56 -13.42 0.81
N SER A 286 25.30 -14.74 0.68
CA SER A 286 24.59 -15.32 -0.46
C SER A 286 23.14 -14.85 -0.59
N LEU A 287 22.50 -14.39 0.50
CA LEU A 287 21.15 -13.82 0.48
C LEU A 287 21.10 -12.42 -0.12
N GLN A 288 22.21 -11.73 -0.23
CA GLN A 288 22.30 -10.35 -0.75
C GLN A 288 21.25 -9.41 -0.11
N LEU A 289 21.04 -9.55 1.19
CA LEU A 289 20.04 -8.79 1.91
C LEU A 289 20.34 -7.30 1.92
N VAL A 290 19.33 -6.52 1.57
CA VAL A 290 19.32 -5.07 1.75
C VAL A 290 18.54 -4.76 3.03
N ARG A 291 19.03 -3.81 3.84
CA ARG A 291 18.33 -3.37 5.06
C ARG A 291 16.93 -2.89 4.72
N PRO A 292 15.87 -3.47 5.31
CA PRO A 292 14.50 -3.11 4.98
C PRO A 292 14.16 -1.71 5.47
N ALA A 293 13.45 -0.95 4.64
CA ALA A 293 12.90 0.34 5.04
C ALA A 293 11.50 0.20 5.70
N VAL A 294 10.80 -0.90 5.38
CA VAL A 294 9.46 -1.23 5.89
C VAL A 294 9.38 -2.73 6.23
N ASN A 295 8.19 -3.32 6.18
CA ASN A 295 7.90 -4.70 6.62
C ASN A 295 8.26 -5.80 5.61
N SER A 296 9.19 -5.59 4.69
CA SER A 296 9.55 -6.59 3.66
C SER A 296 11.03 -6.64 3.34
N LEU A 297 11.52 -7.87 3.06
CA LEU A 297 12.86 -8.18 2.59
C LEU A 297 12.78 -8.90 1.25
N TYR A 298 13.78 -8.71 0.41
CA TYR A 298 13.85 -9.27 -0.95
C TYR A 298 15.18 -10.01 -1.18
N PRO A 299 15.43 -11.12 -0.44
CA PRO A 299 16.67 -11.88 -0.59
C PRO A 299 16.71 -12.68 -1.89
N ILE A 300 17.94 -13.00 -2.33
CA ILE A 300 18.19 -14.03 -3.32
C ILE A 300 18.33 -15.36 -2.60
N VAL A 301 17.56 -16.38 -3.01
CA VAL A 301 17.61 -17.71 -2.42
C VAL A 301 17.89 -18.74 -3.53
N GLU A 302 18.97 -19.48 -3.38
CA GLU A 302 19.35 -20.55 -4.29
C GLU A 302 18.20 -21.55 -4.53
N PRO A 303 17.89 -21.94 -5.78
CA PRO A 303 16.75 -22.80 -6.10
C PRO A 303 16.73 -24.12 -5.30
N SER A 304 17.91 -24.67 -5.05
CA SER A 304 18.06 -25.92 -4.27
C SER A 304 17.61 -25.78 -2.81
N LEU A 305 17.69 -24.60 -2.23
CA LEU A 305 17.26 -24.30 -0.86
C LEU A 305 15.81 -23.76 -0.84
N LYS A 306 15.43 -22.97 -1.84
CA LYS A 306 14.13 -22.32 -1.93
C LYS A 306 12.97 -23.29 -1.80
N ASP A 307 12.97 -24.37 -2.58
CA ASP A 307 11.90 -25.36 -2.57
C ASP A 307 11.72 -26.05 -1.19
N ALA A 308 12.82 -26.28 -0.49
CA ALA A 308 12.77 -26.87 0.86
C ALA A 308 12.23 -25.85 1.88
N LEU A 309 12.68 -24.60 1.80
CA LEU A 309 12.23 -23.51 2.66
C LEU A 309 10.76 -23.15 2.43
N GLN A 310 10.30 -23.05 1.18
CA GLN A 310 8.90 -22.76 0.85
C GLN A 310 7.94 -23.87 1.30
N LYS A 311 8.36 -25.14 1.27
CA LYS A 311 7.58 -26.26 1.82
C LYS A 311 7.54 -26.25 3.35
N TRP A 312 8.58 -25.74 3.99
CA TRP A 312 8.68 -25.66 5.43
C TRP A 312 7.93 -24.45 6.01
N SER A 313 8.11 -23.24 5.43
CA SER A 313 7.36 -22.03 5.76
C SER A 313 7.17 -21.22 4.48
N PHE A 314 5.93 -21.11 4.02
CA PHE A 314 5.62 -20.55 2.70
C PHE A 314 5.94 -19.05 2.60
N PHE A 315 6.55 -18.67 1.46
CA PHE A 315 6.75 -17.30 0.99
C PHE A 315 6.70 -17.24 -0.53
N TRP A 316 6.50 -16.04 -1.09
CA TRP A 316 6.36 -15.87 -2.54
C TRP A 316 7.69 -15.73 -3.26
N ASP A 317 7.78 -16.28 -4.46
CA ASP A 317 8.75 -15.84 -5.45
C ASP A 317 8.46 -14.38 -5.80
N TRP A 318 9.53 -13.59 -6.02
CA TRP A 318 9.39 -12.20 -6.43
C TRP A 318 9.87 -11.98 -7.85
N ASP A 319 11.11 -12.36 -8.15
CA ASP A 319 11.67 -12.37 -9.49
C ASP A 319 12.33 -13.72 -9.76
N LEU A 320 11.71 -14.51 -10.63
CA LEU A 320 12.19 -15.83 -11.00
C LEU A 320 13.53 -15.79 -11.75
N SER A 321 13.80 -14.70 -12.47
CA SER A 321 15.03 -14.56 -13.29
C SER A 321 16.26 -14.36 -12.42
N THR A 322 16.11 -13.76 -11.26
CA THR A 322 17.18 -13.47 -10.30
C THR A 322 17.16 -14.38 -9.07
N HIS A 323 16.17 -15.29 -8.99
CA HIS A 323 15.89 -16.12 -7.80
C HIS A 323 15.56 -15.30 -6.54
N GLN A 324 15.06 -14.08 -6.74
CA GLN A 324 14.63 -13.22 -5.65
C GLN A 324 13.28 -13.69 -5.11
N VAL A 325 13.17 -13.73 -3.79
CA VAL A 325 11.93 -14.03 -3.07
C VAL A 325 11.53 -12.85 -2.20
N ARG A 326 10.30 -12.82 -1.74
CA ARG A 326 9.82 -11.81 -0.79
C ARG A 326 9.52 -12.46 0.55
N TRP A 327 10.13 -11.94 1.61
CA TRP A 327 9.77 -12.22 3.00
C TRP A 327 9.10 -10.99 3.60
N MET A 328 7.90 -11.18 4.12
CA MET A 328 7.07 -10.08 4.60
C MET A 328 6.54 -10.39 6.00
N THR A 329 6.66 -9.41 6.88
CA THR A 329 6.13 -9.44 8.25
C THR A 329 4.81 -8.68 8.33
N SER A 330 4.02 -8.96 9.35
CA SER A 330 2.72 -8.33 9.59
C SER A 330 2.57 -7.90 11.06
N TRP A 331 1.46 -7.30 11.37
CA TRP A 331 1.15 -6.79 12.71
C TRP A 331 1.18 -7.89 13.79
N ASP A 332 0.95 -9.16 13.44
CA ASP A 332 0.88 -10.30 14.35
C ASP A 332 2.15 -11.18 14.34
N THR A 333 3.13 -10.88 13.50
CA THR A 333 4.40 -11.58 13.47
C THR A 333 5.13 -11.39 14.81
N THR A 334 5.47 -12.48 15.50
CA THR A 334 6.16 -12.40 16.79
C THR A 334 7.68 -12.47 16.64
N ALA A 335 8.41 -12.04 17.65
CA ALA A 335 9.86 -12.21 17.70
C ALA A 335 10.26 -13.70 17.63
N GLU A 336 9.49 -14.60 18.25
CA GLU A 336 9.71 -16.05 18.20
C GLU A 336 9.53 -16.59 16.76
N ASP A 337 8.52 -16.15 16.02
CA ASP A 337 8.34 -16.52 14.61
C ASP A 337 9.55 -16.12 13.77
N VAL A 338 10.06 -14.88 13.99
CA VAL A 338 11.25 -14.37 13.29
C VAL A 338 12.48 -15.22 13.63
N ASP A 339 12.70 -15.52 14.90
CA ASP A 339 13.87 -16.29 15.35
C ASP A 339 13.84 -17.72 14.80
N ILE A 340 12.68 -18.37 14.81
CA ILE A 340 12.48 -19.70 14.22
C ILE A 340 12.71 -19.67 12.70
N PHE A 341 12.15 -18.67 12.00
CA PHE A 341 12.34 -18.54 10.56
C PHE A 341 13.80 -18.29 10.21
N ALA A 342 14.47 -17.39 10.91
CA ALA A 342 15.88 -17.12 10.74
C ALA A 342 16.74 -18.37 10.99
N GLN A 343 16.46 -19.12 12.04
CA GLN A 343 17.13 -20.38 12.32
C GLN A 343 16.95 -21.41 11.19
N GLY A 344 15.73 -21.55 10.66
CA GLY A 344 15.46 -22.45 9.53
C GLY A 344 16.25 -22.06 8.28
N VAL A 345 16.33 -20.76 7.96
CA VAL A 345 17.15 -20.24 6.87
C VAL A 345 18.64 -20.53 7.11
N ARG A 346 19.16 -20.26 8.32
CA ARG A 346 20.56 -20.56 8.67
C ARG A 346 20.89 -22.05 8.54
N VAL A 347 20.03 -22.92 9.05
CA VAL A 347 20.20 -24.38 8.93
C VAL A 347 20.19 -24.81 7.46
N ALA A 348 19.33 -24.24 6.62
CA ALA A 348 19.33 -24.52 5.18
C ALA A 348 20.64 -24.13 4.52
N HIS A 349 21.30 -23.06 4.97
CA HIS A 349 22.63 -22.62 4.53
C HIS A 349 23.80 -23.35 5.21
N GLY A 350 23.53 -24.38 6.05
CA GLY A 350 24.56 -25.13 6.75
C GLY A 350 25.23 -24.37 7.91
N LEU A 351 24.56 -23.36 8.43
CA LEU A 351 24.99 -22.53 9.55
C LEU A 351 24.25 -22.96 10.83
N SER A 352 24.93 -22.91 11.98
CA SER A 352 24.36 -23.24 13.30
C SER A 352 23.70 -22.01 13.96
#